data_f2bbf28883ccaa44558f9f8d0798fe78
#
_entry.id   f2bbf28883ccaa44558f9f8d0798fe78
#
_cell.length_a   1.000
_cell.length_b   1.000
_cell.length_c   1.000
_cell.angle_alpha   90.00
_cell.angle_beta   90.00
_cell.angle_gamma   90.00
#
_symmetry.space_group_name_H-M   'P 1'
#
loop_
_entity.id
_entity.type
_entity.pdbx_description
1 polymer ?
#
loop_
_entity_poly.entity_id
_entity_poly.type
_entity_poly.pdbx_seq_one_letter_code
_entity_poly.pdbx_strand_id
1 'polypeptide(L)'
;MSILFVQAQQAKYVFYFIGDGMGVNQVLGTEMYRSELKGEIGITPLLFTQFPFATVATTFSATNGVTDSAAAGTALATGNKTKNGTLGMKKDLETKINSVAAWAKDKGCRVGISTSVSVDHATPAAFYAHQAQRSSYYNVGLDLIKANYDFYAGSDFLDPTNKKGGDGSSESLYTLVDKAGYSVACLLYTSPSPRDTR
;
A
#
# COMPACT_ATOMS: atom_id res chain seq x y z
N MET A 1 45.95 -8.21 1.63
CA MET A 1 44.68 -7.59 1.20
C MET A 1 43.55 -8.48 1.70
N SER A 2 42.97 -8.14 2.88
CA SER A 2 41.91 -8.96 3.49
C SER A 2 40.60 -8.65 2.81
N ILE A 3 40.02 -9.65 2.11
CA ILE A 3 38.67 -9.54 1.54
C ILE A 3 37.68 -9.74 2.69
N LEU A 4 37.08 -8.65 3.15
CA LEU A 4 35.92 -8.69 4.06
C LEU A 4 34.73 -9.24 3.27
N PHE A 5 34.38 -10.50 3.50
CA PHE A 5 33.09 -11.02 3.09
C PHE A 5 32.02 -10.36 3.98
N VAL A 6 31.35 -9.34 3.47
CA VAL A 6 30.12 -8.85 4.06
C VAL A 6 29.06 -9.89 3.73
N GLN A 7 28.75 -10.77 4.68
CA GLN A 7 27.53 -11.59 4.59
C GLN A 7 26.36 -10.62 4.72
N ALA A 8 25.69 -10.35 3.60
CA ALA A 8 24.42 -9.65 3.60
C ALA A 8 23.41 -10.51 4.38
N GLN A 9 23.05 -10.08 5.59
CA GLN A 9 21.98 -10.73 6.35
C GLN A 9 20.69 -10.57 5.54
N GLN A 10 20.13 -11.69 5.08
CA GLN A 10 18.88 -11.69 4.36
C GLN A 10 17.74 -11.40 5.35
N ALA A 11 17.01 -10.30 5.15
CA ALA A 11 15.87 -9.97 5.96
C ALA A 11 14.80 -11.06 5.83
N LYS A 12 14.36 -11.64 6.95
CA LYS A 12 13.30 -12.64 6.99
C LYS A 12 11.92 -12.02 6.82
N TYR A 13 11.72 -10.83 7.38
CA TYR A 13 10.48 -10.06 7.31
C TYR A 13 10.79 -8.61 6.93
N VAL A 14 9.95 -8.04 6.08
CA VAL A 14 10.00 -6.62 5.70
C VAL A 14 8.62 -6.03 5.95
N PHE A 15 8.56 -4.98 6.77
CA PHE A 15 7.35 -4.19 7.01
C PHE A 15 7.55 -2.81 6.42
N TYR A 16 6.68 -2.44 5.49
CA TYR A 16 6.72 -1.14 4.82
C TYR A 16 5.50 -0.31 5.23
N PHE A 17 5.71 0.69 6.06
CA PHE A 17 4.67 1.58 6.56
C PHE A 17 4.63 2.87 5.76
N ILE A 18 3.45 3.27 5.31
CA ILE A 18 3.21 4.49 4.55
C ILE A 18 2.21 5.36 5.31
N GLY A 19 2.65 6.54 5.72
CA GLY A 19 1.77 7.59 6.24
C GLY A 19 1.33 8.48 5.09
N ASP A 20 0.11 8.26 4.56
CA ASP A 20 -0.42 9.03 3.44
C ASP A 20 -0.69 10.48 3.87
N GLY A 21 -0.07 11.44 3.17
CA GLY A 21 -0.12 12.85 3.49
C GLY A 21 0.60 13.24 4.80
N MET A 22 1.32 12.32 5.45
CA MET A 22 2.05 12.57 6.68
C MET A 22 3.37 13.30 6.38
N GLY A 23 3.40 14.61 6.60
CA GLY A 23 4.59 15.43 6.49
C GLY A 23 5.30 15.63 7.84
N VAL A 24 6.43 16.36 7.82
CA VAL A 24 7.23 16.65 9.02
C VAL A 24 6.40 17.37 10.10
N ASN A 25 5.49 18.25 9.70
CA ASN A 25 4.65 19.00 10.65
C ASN A 25 3.67 18.10 11.40
N GLN A 26 3.12 17.07 10.76
CA GLN A 26 2.24 16.09 11.42
C GLN A 26 3.01 15.27 12.45
N VAL A 27 4.24 14.88 12.12
CA VAL A 27 5.13 14.14 13.03
C VAL A 27 5.47 15.00 14.23
N LEU A 28 6.02 16.20 14.00
CA LEU A 28 6.41 17.12 15.07
C LEU A 28 5.21 17.51 15.95
N GLY A 29 4.07 17.85 15.35
CA GLY A 29 2.86 18.19 16.11
C GLY A 29 2.38 17.04 17.00
N THR A 30 2.50 15.79 16.52
CA THR A 30 2.16 14.61 17.32
C THR A 30 3.13 14.41 18.49
N GLU A 31 4.42 14.60 18.28
CA GLU A 31 5.44 14.48 19.33
C GLU A 31 5.27 15.56 20.40
N MET A 32 4.96 16.79 20.01
CA MET A 32 4.65 17.88 20.93
C MET A 32 3.36 17.60 21.73
N TYR A 33 2.29 17.15 21.05
CA TYR A 33 1.04 16.80 21.71
C TYR A 33 1.21 15.65 22.72
N ARG A 34 2.02 14.65 22.41
CA ARG A 34 2.35 13.57 23.35
C ARG A 34 3.10 14.07 24.59
N SER A 35 3.95 15.09 24.45
CA SER A 35 4.63 15.72 25.57
C SER A 35 3.66 16.50 26.44
N GLU A 36 2.76 17.28 25.82
CA GLU A 36 1.72 18.05 26.51
C GLU A 36 0.79 17.14 27.34
N LEU A 37 0.39 16.00 26.81
CA LEU A 37 -0.41 15.01 27.56
C LEU A 37 0.26 14.49 28.84
N LYS A 38 1.59 14.62 28.95
CA LYS A 38 2.36 14.27 30.15
C LYS A 38 2.63 15.47 31.06
N GLY A 39 2.20 16.67 30.67
CA GLY A 39 2.54 17.92 31.36
C GLY A 39 4.02 18.33 31.19
N GLU A 40 4.68 17.86 30.12
CA GLU A 40 6.08 18.14 29.80
C GLU A 40 6.18 19.18 28.69
N ILE A 41 7.23 20.02 28.74
CA ILE A 41 7.57 20.94 27.64
C ILE A 41 8.55 20.25 26.70
N GLY A 42 8.29 20.31 25.38
CA GLY A 42 9.15 19.74 24.36
C GLY A 42 8.49 18.68 23.52
N ILE A 43 9.19 17.58 23.25
CA ILE A 43 8.71 16.48 22.41
C ILE A 43 8.84 15.15 23.16
N THR A 44 7.85 14.27 22.96
CA THR A 44 7.96 12.84 23.27
C THR A 44 8.09 12.08 21.95
N PRO A 45 9.30 11.56 21.61
CA PRO A 45 9.57 10.96 20.31
C PRO A 45 8.64 9.79 19.98
N LEU A 46 8.28 9.69 18.71
CA LEU A 46 7.60 8.52 18.14
C LEU A 46 8.62 7.41 17.91
N LEU A 47 8.17 6.15 17.88
CA LEU A 47 9.06 5.00 17.70
C LEU A 47 9.89 5.13 16.42
N PHE A 48 9.25 5.47 15.30
CA PHE A 48 9.94 5.52 14.01
C PHE A 48 10.88 6.72 13.85
N THR A 49 10.69 7.81 14.63
CA THR A 49 11.62 8.95 14.63
C THR A 49 12.93 8.63 15.36
N GLN A 50 12.97 7.50 16.08
CA GLN A 50 14.15 6.99 16.78
C GLN A 50 14.90 5.91 15.99
N PHE A 51 14.47 5.59 14.76
CA PHE A 51 15.17 4.61 13.93
C PHE A 51 16.57 5.12 13.56
N PRO A 52 17.57 4.23 13.48
CA PRO A 52 18.97 4.62 13.28
C PRO A 52 19.25 5.21 11.90
N PHE A 53 18.34 5.01 10.95
CA PHE A 53 18.45 5.54 9.60
C PHE A 53 17.22 6.38 9.27
N ALA A 54 17.44 7.62 8.88
CA ALA A 54 16.41 8.55 8.46
C ALA A 54 16.90 9.37 7.27
N THR A 55 15.99 9.73 6.38
CA THR A 55 16.27 10.60 5.25
C THR A 55 15.02 11.39 4.89
N VAL A 56 15.19 12.36 3.99
CA VAL A 56 14.10 13.15 3.41
C VAL A 56 14.03 12.89 1.91
N ALA A 57 12.82 12.94 1.37
CA ALA A 57 12.58 12.81 -0.05
C ALA A 57 11.71 13.95 -0.56
N THR A 58 11.93 14.36 -1.81
CA THR A 58 11.05 15.30 -2.50
C THR A 58 9.88 14.55 -3.10
N THR A 59 8.67 15.10 -2.92
CA THR A 59 7.42 14.50 -3.37
C THR A 59 6.79 15.33 -4.48
N PHE A 60 7.10 15.02 -5.72
CA PHE A 60 6.42 15.55 -6.89
C PHE A 60 6.17 14.41 -7.88
N SER A 61 5.08 14.49 -8.64
CA SER A 61 4.75 13.48 -9.65
C SER A 61 5.47 13.77 -10.97
N ALA A 62 5.30 12.91 -11.96
CA ALA A 62 5.88 13.15 -13.29
C ALA A 62 5.27 14.34 -14.03
N THR A 63 4.13 14.86 -13.56
CA THR A 63 3.38 15.94 -14.24
C THR A 63 3.01 17.12 -13.35
N ASN A 64 3.13 17.00 -12.03
CA ASN A 64 2.70 18.03 -11.08
C ASN A 64 3.71 18.22 -9.95
N GLY A 65 3.87 19.48 -9.52
CA GLY A 65 4.69 19.84 -8.36
C GLY A 65 4.12 19.27 -7.04
N VAL A 66 2.80 19.05 -6.98
CA VAL A 66 2.12 18.36 -5.87
C VAL A 66 1.63 17.01 -6.38
N THR A 67 2.10 15.93 -5.75
CA THR A 67 1.69 14.56 -6.06
C THR A 67 0.35 14.22 -5.41
N ASP A 68 -0.32 13.17 -5.94
CA ASP A 68 -1.42 12.51 -5.26
C ASP A 68 -1.00 11.13 -4.73
N SER A 69 -1.88 10.45 -4.00
CA SER A 69 -1.61 9.13 -3.41
C SER A 69 -1.32 8.06 -4.47
N ALA A 70 -1.92 8.15 -5.66
CA ALA A 70 -1.70 7.17 -6.72
C ALA A 70 -0.29 7.28 -7.32
N ALA A 71 0.13 8.49 -7.69
CA ALA A 71 1.46 8.72 -8.24
C ALA A 71 2.56 8.55 -7.18
N ALA A 72 2.32 9.00 -5.93
CA ALA A 72 3.26 8.81 -4.83
C ALA A 72 3.39 7.32 -4.45
N GLY A 73 2.26 6.62 -4.31
CA GLY A 73 2.24 5.17 -4.05
C GLY A 73 2.95 4.39 -5.15
N THR A 74 2.70 4.73 -6.43
CA THR A 74 3.43 4.12 -7.56
C THR A 74 4.92 4.37 -7.47
N ALA A 75 5.36 5.60 -7.12
CA ALA A 75 6.78 5.89 -6.96
C ALA A 75 7.42 5.09 -5.82
N LEU A 76 6.72 4.96 -4.68
CA LEU A 76 7.16 4.13 -3.55
C LEU A 76 7.20 2.65 -3.89
N ALA A 77 6.21 2.15 -4.63
CA ALA A 77 6.08 0.74 -4.97
C ALA A 77 7.05 0.29 -6.08
N THR A 78 7.42 1.19 -7.00
CA THR A 78 8.11 0.81 -8.25
C THR A 78 9.42 1.56 -8.50
N GLY A 79 9.71 2.61 -7.73
CA GLY A 79 10.84 3.51 -8.00
C GLY A 79 10.64 4.45 -9.21
N ASN A 80 9.43 4.48 -9.81
CA ASN A 80 9.14 5.28 -11.00
C ASN A 80 8.07 6.33 -10.73
N LYS A 81 8.34 7.57 -11.12
CA LYS A 81 7.33 8.63 -11.09
C LYS A 81 6.34 8.47 -12.24
N THR A 82 5.07 8.71 -11.94
CA THR A 82 3.98 8.69 -12.93
C THR A 82 3.10 9.93 -12.83
N LYS A 83 2.08 10.02 -13.67
CA LYS A 83 1.08 11.07 -13.65
C LYS A 83 0.15 10.92 -12.42
N ASN A 84 -0.32 12.05 -11.88
CA ASN A 84 -1.35 12.02 -10.82
C ASN A 84 -2.57 11.20 -11.26
N GLY A 85 -3.09 10.39 -10.36
CA GLY A 85 -4.21 9.49 -10.60
C GLY A 85 -3.84 8.13 -11.18
N THR A 86 -2.59 7.89 -11.57
CA THR A 86 -2.15 6.65 -12.24
C THR A 86 -1.54 5.65 -11.26
N LEU A 87 -1.90 4.39 -11.40
CA LEU A 87 -1.48 3.26 -10.54
C LEU A 87 -0.61 2.28 -11.33
N GLY A 88 0.61 2.00 -10.85
CA GLY A 88 1.48 0.94 -11.36
C GLY A 88 1.79 1.01 -12.87
N MET A 89 1.74 2.19 -13.45
CA MET A 89 2.03 2.43 -14.88
C MET A 89 2.96 3.62 -15.04
N LYS A 90 3.69 3.68 -16.15
CA LYS A 90 4.47 4.87 -16.52
C LYS A 90 3.56 6.04 -16.91
N LYS A 91 4.14 7.22 -17.05
CA LYS A 91 3.44 8.46 -17.45
C LYS A 91 2.77 8.38 -18.83
N ASP A 92 3.14 7.41 -19.66
CA ASP A 92 2.52 7.12 -20.96
C ASP A 92 1.12 6.50 -20.84
N LEU A 93 0.74 6.02 -19.64
CA LEU A 93 -0.54 5.36 -19.34
C LEU A 93 -0.74 4.02 -20.07
N GLU A 94 0.33 3.44 -20.59
CA GLU A 94 0.33 2.18 -21.35
C GLU A 94 1.29 1.17 -20.72
N THR A 95 2.50 1.58 -20.36
CA THR A 95 3.53 0.69 -19.83
C THR A 95 3.27 0.36 -18.36
N LYS A 96 2.95 -0.88 -18.06
CA LYS A 96 2.82 -1.41 -16.70
C LYS A 96 4.19 -1.57 -16.04
N ILE A 97 4.25 -1.33 -14.73
CA ILE A 97 5.48 -1.42 -13.94
C ILE A 97 5.24 -2.33 -12.75
N ASN A 98 6.03 -3.36 -12.59
CA ASN A 98 5.93 -4.25 -11.44
C ASN A 98 6.38 -3.52 -10.16
N SER A 99 5.61 -3.72 -9.10
CA SER A 99 5.94 -3.22 -7.77
C SER A 99 6.97 -4.12 -7.07
N VAL A 100 7.59 -3.60 -6.02
CA VAL A 100 8.43 -4.41 -5.12
C VAL A 100 7.65 -5.57 -4.50
N ALA A 101 6.35 -5.42 -4.28
CA ALA A 101 5.47 -6.47 -3.78
C ALA A 101 5.30 -7.60 -4.81
N ALA A 102 5.10 -7.25 -6.09
CA ALA A 102 5.05 -8.23 -7.18
C ALA A 102 6.37 -8.99 -7.31
N TRP A 103 7.50 -8.29 -7.26
CA TRP A 103 8.83 -8.94 -7.30
C TRP A 103 9.07 -9.86 -6.10
N ALA A 104 8.62 -9.48 -4.91
CA ALA A 104 8.71 -10.33 -3.74
C ALA A 104 7.89 -11.61 -3.93
N LYS A 105 6.65 -11.47 -4.44
CA LYS A 105 5.78 -12.63 -4.75
C LYS A 105 6.43 -13.56 -5.77
N ASP A 106 6.98 -13.02 -6.85
CA ASP A 106 7.69 -13.78 -7.90
C ASP A 106 8.93 -14.53 -7.36
N LYS A 107 9.52 -14.02 -6.26
CA LYS A 107 10.64 -14.69 -5.55
C LYS A 107 10.17 -15.70 -4.49
N GLY A 108 8.87 -15.98 -4.43
CA GLY A 108 8.29 -16.95 -3.49
C GLY A 108 8.09 -16.40 -2.08
N CYS A 109 8.20 -15.09 -1.86
CA CYS A 109 7.85 -14.48 -0.58
C CYS A 109 6.32 -14.42 -0.42
N ARG A 110 5.87 -14.48 0.83
CA ARG A 110 4.50 -14.15 1.14
C ARG A 110 4.32 -12.63 1.18
N VAL A 111 3.23 -12.16 0.58
CA VAL A 111 2.92 -10.72 0.46
C VAL A 111 1.57 -10.43 1.08
N GLY A 112 1.53 -9.44 1.97
CA GLY A 112 0.30 -8.91 2.54
C GLY A 112 0.20 -7.41 2.33
N ILE A 113 -1.00 -6.92 1.99
CA ILE A 113 -1.33 -5.51 1.87
C ILE A 113 -2.38 -5.17 2.92
N SER A 114 -2.08 -4.19 3.78
CA SER A 114 -3.02 -3.72 4.80
C SER A 114 -3.14 -2.20 4.73
N THR A 115 -4.35 -1.69 4.93
CA THR A 115 -4.65 -0.26 4.84
C THR A 115 -5.76 0.13 5.80
N SER A 116 -5.81 1.41 6.18
CA SER A 116 -6.90 2.00 6.96
C SER A 116 -8.06 2.53 6.09
N VAL A 117 -7.92 2.47 4.77
CA VAL A 117 -8.95 2.85 3.79
C VAL A 117 -9.48 1.60 3.07
N SER A 118 -10.25 1.77 1.99
CA SER A 118 -10.69 0.63 1.17
C SER A 118 -9.53 -0.09 0.52
N VAL A 119 -9.67 -1.40 0.34
CA VAL A 119 -8.61 -2.25 -0.22
C VAL A 119 -8.23 -1.83 -1.64
N ASP A 120 -9.18 -1.25 -2.39
CA ASP A 120 -9.02 -0.73 -3.75
C ASP A 120 -8.67 0.76 -3.82
N HIS A 121 -8.38 1.41 -2.66
CA HIS A 121 -7.90 2.78 -2.65
C HIS A 121 -6.49 2.89 -3.26
N ALA A 122 -6.14 4.10 -3.69
CA ALA A 122 -4.94 4.34 -4.50
C ALA A 122 -3.62 3.89 -3.84
N THR A 123 -3.45 4.12 -2.53
CA THR A 123 -2.18 3.81 -1.84
C THR A 123 -1.91 2.30 -1.77
N PRO A 124 -2.83 1.45 -1.28
CA PRO A 124 -2.63 0.00 -1.37
C PRO A 124 -2.59 -0.50 -2.82
N ALA A 125 -3.44 0.06 -3.70
CA ALA A 125 -3.54 -0.36 -5.10
C ALA A 125 -2.26 -0.15 -5.90
N ALA A 126 -1.44 0.84 -5.56
CA ALA A 126 -0.15 1.08 -6.22
C ALA A 126 0.82 -0.11 -6.13
N PHE A 127 0.61 -1.03 -5.20
CA PHE A 127 1.45 -2.22 -5.01
C PHE A 127 0.97 -3.44 -5.81
N TYR A 128 -0.24 -3.41 -6.40
CA TYR A 128 -0.79 -4.55 -7.14
C TYR A 128 -1.53 -4.18 -8.43
N ALA A 129 -2.00 -2.93 -8.59
CA ALA A 129 -2.84 -2.54 -9.71
C ALA A 129 -2.08 -1.80 -10.82
N HIS A 130 -2.63 -1.88 -12.05
CA HIS A 130 -2.11 -1.22 -13.23
C HIS A 130 -3.25 -0.50 -13.95
N GLN A 131 -3.63 0.69 -13.43
CA GLN A 131 -4.76 1.47 -13.94
C GLN A 131 -4.33 2.91 -14.26
N ALA A 132 -4.76 3.41 -15.44
CA ALA A 132 -4.51 4.80 -15.84
C ALA A 132 -5.22 5.80 -14.91
N GLN A 133 -6.31 5.38 -14.24
CA GLN A 133 -7.11 6.19 -13.33
C GLN A 133 -7.40 5.43 -12.05
N ARG A 134 -7.03 6.01 -10.91
CA ARG A 134 -7.27 5.48 -9.57
C ARG A 134 -8.76 5.28 -9.24
N SER A 135 -9.64 6.03 -9.91
CA SER A 135 -11.09 5.95 -9.73
C SER A 135 -11.74 4.75 -10.42
N SER A 136 -11.01 4.00 -11.23
CA SER A 136 -11.48 2.76 -11.85
C SER A 136 -11.52 1.61 -10.83
N TYR A 137 -12.28 1.80 -9.72
CA TYR A 137 -12.24 0.95 -8.54
C TYR A 137 -12.54 -0.51 -8.83
N TYR A 138 -13.52 -0.79 -9.69
CA TYR A 138 -13.82 -2.17 -10.07
C TYR A 138 -12.62 -2.84 -10.75
N ASN A 139 -11.96 -2.15 -11.69
CA ASN A 139 -10.78 -2.67 -12.36
C ASN A 139 -9.58 -2.81 -11.40
N VAL A 140 -9.44 -1.90 -10.42
CA VAL A 140 -8.46 -2.03 -9.34
C VAL A 140 -8.73 -3.29 -8.53
N GLY A 141 -10.00 -3.60 -8.22
CA GLY A 141 -10.39 -4.83 -7.55
C GLY A 141 -10.09 -6.09 -8.38
N LEU A 142 -10.27 -6.04 -9.70
CA LEU A 142 -9.84 -7.13 -10.58
C LEU A 142 -8.32 -7.31 -10.59
N ASP A 143 -7.56 -6.22 -10.56
CA ASP A 143 -6.09 -6.28 -10.47
C ASP A 143 -5.63 -6.86 -9.11
N LEU A 144 -6.36 -6.60 -8.00
CA LEU A 144 -6.11 -7.23 -6.70
C LEU A 144 -6.19 -8.76 -6.81
N ILE A 145 -7.27 -9.26 -7.40
CA ILE A 145 -7.47 -10.71 -7.60
C ILE A 145 -6.35 -11.29 -8.47
N LYS A 146 -6.00 -10.60 -9.55
CA LYS A 146 -4.95 -11.01 -10.47
C LYS A 146 -3.57 -11.03 -9.84
N ALA A 147 -3.26 -10.09 -8.94
CA ALA A 147 -1.98 -10.05 -8.22
C ALA A 147 -1.80 -11.25 -7.29
N ASN A 148 -2.89 -11.83 -6.81
CA ASN A 148 -2.92 -13.07 -6.03
C ASN A 148 -1.94 -13.05 -4.85
N TYR A 149 -1.93 -11.95 -4.06
CA TYR A 149 -1.13 -11.90 -2.84
C TYR A 149 -1.80 -12.69 -1.72
N ASP A 150 -1.03 -13.01 -0.68
CA ASP A 150 -1.46 -13.94 0.36
C ASP A 150 -2.44 -13.34 1.38
N PHE A 151 -2.50 -12.00 1.45
CA PHE A 151 -3.36 -11.32 2.42
C PHE A 151 -3.70 -9.89 1.99
N TYR A 152 -4.96 -9.51 2.16
CA TYR A 152 -5.42 -8.14 2.02
C TYR A 152 -6.28 -7.76 3.24
N ALA A 153 -6.07 -6.56 3.77
CA ALA A 153 -6.89 -6.01 4.84
C ALA A 153 -7.14 -4.52 4.64
N GLY A 154 -8.36 -4.11 4.88
CA GLY A 154 -8.82 -2.73 4.75
C GLY A 154 -10.33 -2.66 4.97
N SER A 155 -10.95 -1.53 4.65
CA SER A 155 -12.39 -1.45 4.56
C SER A 155 -12.87 -2.03 3.22
N ASP A 156 -14.14 -1.93 2.97
CA ASP A 156 -14.88 -2.45 1.81
C ASP A 156 -14.29 -2.07 0.42
N PHE A 157 -14.76 -2.70 -0.65
CA PHE A 157 -14.57 -2.23 -2.02
C PHE A 157 -15.45 -1.01 -2.30
N LEU A 158 -14.88 0.01 -2.97
CA LEU A 158 -15.59 1.25 -3.30
C LEU A 158 -16.58 1.11 -4.46
N ASP A 159 -16.39 0.12 -5.31
CA ASP A 159 -17.27 -0.14 -6.44
C ASP A 159 -17.35 -1.65 -6.78
N PRO A 160 -17.93 -2.47 -5.89
CA PRO A 160 -17.85 -3.92 -6.01
C PRO A 160 -18.60 -4.50 -7.22
N THR A 161 -19.50 -3.75 -7.85
CA THR A 161 -20.31 -4.20 -9.00
C THR A 161 -20.19 -3.30 -10.23
N ASN A 162 -19.15 -2.44 -10.27
CA ASN A 162 -18.90 -1.53 -11.40
C ASN A 162 -20.03 -0.53 -11.69
N LYS A 163 -20.67 0.01 -10.66
CA LYS A 163 -21.72 1.04 -10.83
C LYS A 163 -21.17 2.38 -11.26
N LYS A 164 -19.92 2.72 -10.84
CA LYS A 164 -19.27 3.98 -11.17
C LYS A 164 -18.59 3.96 -12.54
N GLY A 165 -18.16 2.78 -13.00
CA GLY A 165 -17.48 2.61 -14.29
C GLY A 165 -18.36 1.99 -15.38
N GLY A 166 -19.54 1.49 -15.03
CA GLY A 166 -20.48 0.81 -15.91
C GLY A 166 -21.92 0.91 -15.44
N ASP A 167 -22.73 -0.06 -15.78
CA ASP A 167 -24.17 -0.13 -15.44
C ASP A 167 -24.46 -0.86 -14.12
N GLY A 168 -23.45 -1.38 -13.45
CA GLY A 168 -23.58 -2.15 -12.20
C GLY A 168 -24.02 -3.61 -12.40
N SER A 169 -24.06 -4.09 -13.64
CA SER A 169 -24.40 -5.49 -13.97
C SER A 169 -23.19 -6.44 -13.87
N SER A 170 -22.01 -5.92 -13.62
CA SER A 170 -20.78 -6.73 -13.47
C SER A 170 -20.89 -7.66 -12.27
N GLU A 171 -20.29 -8.83 -12.37
CA GLU A 171 -20.22 -9.77 -11.25
C GLU A 171 -19.52 -9.10 -10.04
N SER A 172 -20.04 -9.33 -8.84
CA SER A 172 -19.51 -8.72 -7.63
C SER A 172 -18.05 -9.13 -7.38
N LEU A 173 -17.21 -8.17 -7.02
CA LEU A 173 -15.82 -8.43 -6.59
C LEU A 173 -15.77 -9.44 -5.43
N TYR A 174 -16.76 -9.45 -4.53
CA TYR A 174 -16.82 -10.45 -3.45
C TYR A 174 -16.99 -11.87 -3.99
N THR A 175 -17.83 -12.06 -5.01
CA THR A 175 -17.96 -13.35 -5.68
C THR A 175 -16.67 -13.75 -6.39
N LEU A 176 -16.01 -12.79 -7.02
CA LEU A 176 -14.76 -13.04 -7.75
C LEU A 176 -13.59 -13.37 -6.83
N VAL A 177 -13.46 -12.72 -5.67
CA VAL A 177 -12.40 -13.04 -4.69
C VAL A 177 -12.64 -14.41 -4.05
N ASP A 178 -13.90 -14.80 -3.79
CA ASP A 178 -14.25 -16.14 -3.32
C ASP A 178 -13.89 -17.20 -4.36
N LYS A 179 -14.27 -17.00 -5.62
CA LYS A 179 -13.90 -17.88 -6.75
C LYS A 179 -12.37 -17.99 -6.93
N ALA A 180 -11.62 -16.95 -6.57
CA ALA A 180 -10.16 -16.95 -6.60
C ALA A 180 -9.52 -17.66 -5.41
N GLY A 181 -10.33 -18.18 -4.47
CA GLY A 181 -9.88 -18.95 -3.32
C GLY A 181 -9.55 -18.12 -2.07
N TYR A 182 -9.95 -16.86 -2.03
CA TYR A 182 -9.82 -16.03 -0.82
C TYR A 182 -10.98 -16.30 0.15
N SER A 183 -10.68 -16.40 1.42
CA SER A 183 -11.68 -16.34 2.48
C SER A 183 -11.93 -14.90 2.87
N VAL A 184 -13.17 -14.43 2.79
CA VAL A 184 -13.55 -13.06 3.13
C VAL A 184 -14.08 -13.02 4.56
N ALA A 185 -13.45 -12.22 5.43
CA ALA A 185 -13.91 -11.94 6.78
C ALA A 185 -14.31 -10.47 6.89
N CYS A 186 -15.62 -10.20 7.00
CA CYS A 186 -16.13 -8.84 7.12
C CYS A 186 -15.96 -8.23 8.52
N LEU A 187 -15.78 -9.04 9.52
CA LEU A 187 -15.61 -8.64 10.92
C LEU A 187 -14.46 -9.42 11.55
N LEU A 188 -13.72 -8.77 12.44
CA LEU A 188 -12.52 -9.36 13.05
C LEU A 188 -12.81 -10.72 13.74
N TYR A 189 -14.00 -10.87 14.35
CA TYR A 189 -14.39 -12.12 15.00
C TYR A 189 -14.80 -13.25 14.03
N THR A 190 -14.99 -12.95 12.74
CA THR A 190 -15.23 -13.96 11.70
C THR A 190 -13.95 -14.42 11.02
N SER A 191 -12.82 -13.76 11.31
CA SER A 191 -11.51 -14.17 10.83
C SER A 191 -11.00 -15.34 11.68
N PRO A 192 -10.54 -16.44 11.08
CA PRO A 192 -9.93 -17.54 11.84
C PRO A 192 -8.72 -17.00 12.62
N SER A 193 -8.72 -17.22 13.94
CA SER A 193 -7.59 -16.87 14.78
C SER A 193 -6.39 -17.78 14.44
N PRO A 194 -5.14 -17.30 14.47
CA PRO A 194 -3.97 -18.17 14.39
C PRO A 194 -3.93 -19.28 15.45
N ARG A 195 -4.75 -19.16 16.53
CA ARG A 195 -4.92 -20.18 17.56
C ARG A 195 -5.88 -21.29 17.14
N ASP A 196 -6.76 -21.05 16.17
CA ASP A 196 -7.79 -22.00 15.73
C ASP A 196 -7.28 -22.94 14.63
N THR A 197 -6.06 -22.75 14.17
CA THR A 197 -5.41 -23.55 13.11
C THR A 197 -4.37 -24.55 13.63
N ARG A 198 -4.46 -24.92 14.92
CA ARG A 198 -3.60 -25.96 15.54
C ARG A 198 -4.35 -27.25 15.75
#